data_70e969e8c35f2df2c6e70bdba14bec96
#
_entry.id   70e969e8c35f2df2c6e70bdba14bec96
#
_cell.length_a   1.000
_cell.length_b   1.000
_cell.length_c   1.000
_cell.angle_alpha   90.00
_cell.angle_beta   90.00
_cell.angle_gamma   90.00
#
_symmetry.space_group_name_H-M   'P 1'
#
loop_
_entity.id
_entity.type
_entity.pdbx_description
1 polymer ?
#
loop_
_entity_poly.entity_id
_entity_poly.type
_entity_poly.pdbx_seq_one_letter_code
_entity_poly.pdbx_strand_id
1 'polypeptide(L)'
;MSNRVIRLGGSNIGDIQSVNNLSAYLGRSGGVKLVVVSAIPELLQFVRGNIESVFTRELDTSGIITYLNQVYSSRLNSEPSAGYKNLSEQLLSLLKGIALIGDYSRALKDQVISYAEKLSVEILQNQWKEVKVVYPEEIALLTSPDFGNATFISVDRPFFLNLQDGVYVIPGSYGITENGKTARTGKTAADYTAAFLTAYLGVEKLELWSLDNDFQKADPNIVPNPPKIGRLTYSEASELAYFQHYSFHPRTVEPLEDLRIPIYVLNSSSDEAWVETKINTETFVDDKIVKSVACTDDISLLKLDGPGVGLKPGILAKVTTCLNEAGINIKSVITSQISINLILERKTGEKALSLIEHLGFNSVQETTLVKDVSLIGIIGHGMQQNYGVSARIFNAVAQHKINVVLSGSGASDLVSYLVVKSSDKEKSVREIYNAFFTK
;
A
#
# COMPACT_ATOMS: atom_id res chain seq x y z
N MET A 1 -0.04 -30.28 12.83
CA MET A 1 0.34 -29.68 11.53
C MET A 1 -0.06 -28.23 11.62
N SER A 2 0.85 -27.29 11.37
CA SER A 2 0.53 -25.87 11.50
C SER A 2 0.02 -25.34 10.15
N ASN A 3 -1.20 -24.79 10.14
CA ASN A 3 -1.70 -24.05 9.01
C ASN A 3 -0.84 -22.79 8.79
N ARG A 4 -0.71 -22.36 7.54
CA ARG A 4 0.11 -21.19 7.16
C ARG A 4 -0.68 -20.24 6.28
N VAL A 5 -0.43 -18.97 6.46
CA VAL A 5 -0.93 -17.91 5.57
C VAL A 5 0.29 -17.16 5.02
N ILE A 6 0.36 -17.10 3.70
CA ILE A 6 1.46 -16.48 2.96
C ILE A 6 0.89 -15.43 2.01
N ARG A 7 1.45 -14.24 1.98
CA ARG A 7 1.18 -13.29 0.91
C ARG A 7 2.22 -13.42 -0.18
N LEU A 8 1.78 -13.60 -1.42
CA LEU A 8 2.63 -13.63 -2.62
C LEU A 8 2.47 -12.32 -3.40
N GLY A 9 3.55 -11.57 -3.57
CA GLY A 9 3.56 -10.33 -4.36
C GLY A 9 3.26 -10.59 -5.84
N GLY A 10 2.62 -9.63 -6.53
CA GLY A 10 2.32 -9.75 -7.96
C GLY A 10 3.57 -9.84 -8.84
N SER A 11 4.66 -9.19 -8.46
CA SER A 11 5.97 -9.30 -9.12
C SER A 11 6.52 -10.73 -9.10
N ASN A 12 6.25 -11.48 -8.03
CA ASN A 12 6.68 -12.87 -7.89
C ASN A 12 5.99 -13.82 -8.89
N ILE A 13 4.74 -13.53 -9.28
CA ILE A 13 4.01 -14.34 -10.29
C ILE A 13 4.66 -14.18 -11.68
N GLY A 14 5.28 -13.03 -11.94
CA GLY A 14 6.05 -12.80 -13.18
C GLY A 14 7.37 -13.55 -13.23
N ASP A 15 7.86 -14.05 -12.09
CA ASP A 15 9.13 -14.76 -11.93
C ASP A 15 8.88 -16.24 -11.58
N ILE A 16 9.07 -17.11 -12.56
CA ILE A 16 8.88 -18.57 -12.39
C ILE A 16 9.80 -19.16 -11.31
N GLN A 17 11.02 -18.59 -11.13
CA GLN A 17 11.94 -19.08 -10.11
C GLN A 17 11.41 -18.77 -8.71
N SER A 18 10.84 -17.60 -8.48
CA SER A 18 10.21 -17.25 -7.20
C SER A 18 9.01 -18.17 -6.87
N VAL A 19 8.19 -18.52 -7.86
CA VAL A 19 7.07 -19.46 -7.69
C VAL A 19 7.60 -20.86 -7.35
N ASN A 20 8.64 -21.34 -8.04
CA ASN A 20 9.26 -22.61 -7.76
C ASN A 20 9.89 -22.65 -6.35
N ASN A 21 10.57 -21.60 -5.94
CA ASN A 21 11.14 -21.47 -4.60
C ASN A 21 10.05 -21.52 -3.53
N LEU A 22 8.92 -20.81 -3.74
CA LEU A 22 7.77 -20.88 -2.84
C LEU A 22 7.17 -22.27 -2.77
N SER A 23 6.99 -22.95 -3.92
CA SER A 23 6.50 -24.32 -3.99
C SER A 23 7.39 -25.29 -3.19
N ALA A 24 8.71 -25.20 -3.39
CA ALA A 24 9.69 -26.01 -2.67
C ALA A 24 9.66 -25.71 -1.15
N TYR A 25 9.58 -24.43 -0.77
CA TYR A 25 9.48 -24.01 0.64
C TYR A 25 8.23 -24.56 1.32
N LEU A 26 7.07 -24.48 0.67
CA LEU A 26 5.80 -24.97 1.21
C LEU A 26 5.70 -26.50 1.19
N GLY A 27 6.36 -27.18 0.25
CA GLY A 27 6.41 -28.63 0.16
C GLY A 27 7.12 -29.31 1.34
N ARG A 28 7.94 -28.56 2.10
CA ARG A 28 8.68 -29.08 3.27
C ARG A 28 7.81 -29.36 4.50
N SER A 29 6.56 -28.89 4.51
CA SER A 29 5.64 -29.03 5.67
C SER A 29 4.26 -29.52 5.22
N GLY A 30 3.59 -30.31 6.06
CA GLY A 30 2.18 -30.65 5.91
C GLY A 30 1.27 -29.50 6.32
N GLY A 31 -0.05 -29.70 6.21
CA GLY A 31 -1.09 -28.75 6.63
C GLY A 31 -1.64 -27.90 5.49
N VAL A 32 -2.63 -27.08 5.81
CA VAL A 32 -3.27 -26.14 4.88
C VAL A 32 -2.39 -24.90 4.72
N LYS A 33 -2.11 -24.53 3.49
CA LYS A 33 -1.34 -23.33 3.13
C LYS A 33 -2.23 -22.41 2.29
N LEU A 34 -2.54 -21.25 2.82
CA LEU A 34 -3.29 -20.21 2.13
C LEU A 34 -2.31 -19.22 1.52
N VAL A 35 -2.29 -19.10 0.20
CA VAL A 35 -1.45 -18.15 -0.53
C VAL A 35 -2.33 -17.03 -1.05
N VAL A 36 -2.27 -15.87 -0.39
CA VAL A 36 -2.99 -14.68 -0.81
C VAL A 36 -2.16 -13.91 -1.83
N VAL A 37 -2.75 -13.64 -2.98
CA VAL A 37 -2.05 -13.17 -4.17
C VAL A 37 -2.38 -11.72 -4.49
N SER A 38 -1.36 -10.91 -4.73
CA SER A 38 -1.53 -9.58 -5.34
C SER A 38 -1.59 -9.70 -6.87
N ALA A 39 -2.30 -8.75 -7.51
CA ALA A 39 -2.30 -8.67 -8.96
C ALA A 39 -0.89 -8.44 -9.54
N ILE A 40 -0.62 -9.04 -10.68
CA ILE A 40 0.54 -8.67 -11.51
C ILE A 40 0.45 -7.16 -11.84
N PRO A 41 1.52 -6.37 -11.58
CA PRO A 41 1.46 -4.91 -11.68
C PRO A 41 0.96 -4.40 -13.04
N GLU A 42 1.41 -5.01 -14.13
CA GLU A 42 1.01 -4.63 -15.48
C GLU A 42 -0.48 -4.89 -15.75
N LEU A 43 -1.03 -6.02 -15.26
CA LEU A 43 -2.47 -6.31 -15.36
C LEU A 43 -3.28 -5.29 -14.57
N LEU A 44 -2.83 -4.96 -13.35
CA LEU A 44 -3.51 -3.99 -12.51
C LEU A 44 -3.52 -2.60 -13.15
N GLN A 45 -2.38 -2.15 -13.67
CA GLN A 45 -2.26 -0.87 -14.35
C GLN A 45 -3.13 -0.83 -15.62
N PHE A 46 -3.11 -1.90 -16.40
CA PHE A 46 -3.89 -2.01 -17.62
C PHE A 46 -5.39 -1.96 -17.35
N VAL A 47 -5.89 -2.77 -16.41
CA VAL A 47 -7.32 -2.80 -16.07
C VAL A 47 -7.79 -1.44 -15.50
N ARG A 48 -6.99 -0.82 -14.64
CA ARG A 48 -7.27 0.54 -14.14
C ARG A 48 -7.30 1.58 -15.25
N GLY A 49 -6.31 1.57 -16.12
CA GLY A 49 -6.24 2.51 -17.23
C GLY A 49 -7.47 2.42 -18.15
N ASN A 50 -7.95 1.22 -18.43
CA ASN A 50 -9.12 1.01 -19.27
C ASN A 50 -10.41 1.52 -18.61
N ILE A 51 -10.66 1.26 -17.32
CA ILE A 51 -11.86 1.78 -16.66
C ILE A 51 -11.80 3.29 -16.45
N GLU A 52 -10.64 3.86 -16.21
CA GLU A 52 -10.48 5.31 -16.03
C GLU A 52 -10.62 6.10 -17.33
N SER A 53 -10.29 5.47 -18.47
CA SER A 53 -10.41 6.09 -19.79
C SER A 53 -11.66 5.68 -20.59
N VAL A 54 -12.53 4.86 -20.01
CA VAL A 54 -13.67 4.26 -20.73
C VAL A 54 -14.65 5.28 -21.37
N PHE A 55 -14.69 6.50 -20.81
CA PHE A 55 -15.54 7.59 -21.34
C PHE A 55 -14.77 8.62 -22.18
N THR A 56 -13.47 8.57 -22.19
CA THR A 56 -12.62 9.57 -22.87
C THR A 56 -11.99 9.04 -24.16
N ARG A 57 -12.07 7.72 -24.38
CA ARG A 57 -11.51 7.05 -25.56
C ARG A 57 -12.50 6.01 -26.06
N GLU A 58 -12.49 5.76 -27.37
CA GLU A 58 -13.16 4.61 -27.93
C GLU A 58 -12.58 3.31 -27.37
N LEU A 59 -13.45 2.38 -26.98
CA LEU A 59 -13.03 1.12 -26.37
C LEU A 59 -12.46 0.18 -27.45
N ASP A 60 -11.12 0.05 -27.48
CA ASP A 60 -10.44 -0.90 -28.36
C ASP A 60 -10.56 -2.33 -27.85
N THR A 61 -11.66 -2.98 -28.23
CA THR A 61 -11.98 -4.34 -27.75
C THR A 61 -11.00 -5.41 -28.22
N SER A 62 -10.43 -5.25 -29.42
CA SER A 62 -9.44 -6.18 -29.97
C SER A 62 -8.08 -5.99 -29.32
N GLY A 63 -7.65 -4.74 -29.10
CA GLY A 63 -6.41 -4.41 -28.40
C GLY A 63 -6.41 -4.86 -26.96
N ILE A 64 -7.56 -4.78 -26.25
CA ILE A 64 -7.68 -5.28 -24.88
C ILE A 64 -7.40 -6.79 -24.82
N ILE A 65 -8.08 -7.59 -25.64
CA ILE A 65 -7.87 -9.06 -25.65
C ILE A 65 -6.46 -9.42 -26.12
N THR A 66 -5.95 -8.73 -27.12
CA THR A 66 -4.57 -8.95 -27.60
C THR A 66 -3.55 -8.70 -26.50
N TYR A 67 -3.67 -7.59 -25.77
CA TYR A 67 -2.78 -7.28 -24.66
C TYR A 67 -2.85 -8.32 -23.54
N LEU A 68 -4.05 -8.70 -23.10
CA LEU A 68 -4.22 -9.72 -22.04
C LEU A 68 -3.59 -11.06 -22.46
N ASN A 69 -3.82 -11.50 -23.70
CA ASN A 69 -3.20 -12.73 -24.23
C ASN A 69 -1.68 -12.61 -24.29
N GLN A 70 -1.14 -11.46 -24.68
CA GLN A 70 0.30 -11.20 -24.70
C GLN A 70 0.91 -11.28 -23.29
N VAL A 71 0.25 -10.71 -22.27
CA VAL A 71 0.70 -10.80 -20.87
C VAL A 71 0.75 -12.26 -20.42
N TYR A 72 -0.25 -13.06 -20.73
CA TYR A 72 -0.27 -14.49 -20.40
C TYR A 72 0.87 -15.24 -21.10
N SER A 73 0.95 -15.12 -22.44
CA SER A 73 1.92 -15.87 -23.24
C SER A 73 3.36 -15.51 -22.94
N SER A 74 3.64 -14.25 -22.60
CA SER A 74 5.00 -13.80 -22.22
C SER A 74 5.51 -14.45 -20.93
N ARG A 75 4.62 -14.94 -20.07
CA ARG A 75 4.98 -15.58 -18.79
C ARG A 75 4.99 -17.10 -18.83
N LEU A 76 4.17 -17.68 -19.67
CA LEU A 76 3.96 -19.12 -19.70
C LEU A 76 4.48 -19.81 -20.97
N ASN A 77 4.94 -19.02 -21.96
CA ASN A 77 5.30 -19.52 -23.29
C ASN A 77 4.24 -20.44 -23.89
N SER A 78 2.96 -20.18 -23.65
CA SER A 78 1.83 -20.98 -24.09
C SER A 78 0.62 -20.13 -24.42
N GLU A 79 -0.35 -20.71 -25.14
CA GLU A 79 -1.65 -20.09 -25.39
C GLU A 79 -2.45 -19.94 -24.08
N PRO A 80 -3.25 -18.86 -23.95
CA PRO A 80 -4.09 -18.65 -22.78
C PRO A 80 -5.04 -19.81 -22.50
N SER A 81 -5.13 -20.20 -21.20
CA SER A 81 -6.06 -21.24 -20.74
C SER A 81 -7.52 -20.85 -20.99
N ALA A 82 -8.41 -21.83 -20.97
CA ALA A 82 -9.85 -21.57 -21.10
C ALA A 82 -10.37 -20.65 -19.97
N GLY A 83 -9.89 -20.85 -18.73
CA GLY A 83 -10.23 -19.99 -17.57
C GLY A 83 -9.79 -18.56 -17.78
N TYR A 84 -8.55 -18.35 -18.22
CA TYR A 84 -8.03 -17.01 -18.50
C TYR A 84 -8.80 -16.30 -19.63
N LYS A 85 -9.10 -17.00 -20.72
CA LYS A 85 -9.93 -16.46 -21.83
C LYS A 85 -11.30 -16.05 -21.35
N ASN A 86 -11.98 -16.90 -20.57
CA ASN A 86 -13.30 -16.60 -20.01
C ASN A 86 -13.28 -15.34 -19.12
N LEU A 87 -12.30 -15.21 -18.23
CA LEU A 87 -12.14 -14.00 -17.39
C LEU A 87 -11.87 -12.74 -18.23
N SER A 88 -11.07 -12.86 -19.30
CA SER A 88 -10.79 -11.76 -20.21
C SER A 88 -12.05 -11.30 -20.96
N GLU A 89 -12.89 -12.22 -21.41
CA GLU A 89 -14.17 -11.94 -22.07
C GLU A 89 -15.19 -11.31 -21.11
N GLN A 90 -15.25 -11.79 -19.86
CA GLN A 90 -16.09 -11.19 -18.81
C GLN A 90 -15.67 -9.76 -18.51
N LEU A 91 -14.37 -9.50 -18.32
CA LEU A 91 -13.84 -8.14 -18.15
C LEU A 91 -14.21 -7.23 -19.32
N LEU A 92 -14.01 -7.72 -20.56
CA LEU A 92 -14.36 -6.96 -21.76
C LEU A 92 -15.86 -6.65 -21.83
N SER A 93 -16.71 -7.61 -21.45
CA SER A 93 -18.17 -7.43 -21.43
C SER A 93 -18.60 -6.37 -20.42
N LEU A 94 -17.97 -6.32 -19.23
CA LEU A 94 -18.20 -5.27 -18.26
C LEU A 94 -17.78 -3.89 -18.79
N LEU A 95 -16.60 -3.78 -19.39
CA LEU A 95 -16.11 -2.52 -19.96
C LEU A 95 -17.01 -2.03 -21.10
N LYS A 96 -17.50 -2.92 -21.98
CA LYS A 96 -18.48 -2.59 -23.02
C LYS A 96 -19.79 -2.08 -22.42
N GLY A 97 -20.31 -2.75 -21.39
CA GLY A 97 -21.54 -2.33 -20.70
C GLY A 97 -21.39 -0.93 -20.10
N ILE A 98 -20.27 -0.67 -19.44
CA ILE A 98 -19.96 0.64 -18.86
C ILE A 98 -19.87 1.73 -19.95
N ALA A 99 -19.17 1.44 -21.06
CA ALA A 99 -19.03 2.37 -22.18
C ALA A 99 -20.40 2.72 -22.81
N LEU A 100 -21.30 1.75 -22.92
CA LEU A 100 -22.66 1.94 -23.47
C LEU A 100 -23.57 2.74 -22.53
N ILE A 101 -23.48 2.49 -21.21
CA ILE A 101 -24.29 3.19 -20.21
C ILE A 101 -23.80 4.63 -20.00
N GLY A 102 -22.50 4.89 -20.16
CA GLY A 102 -21.89 6.19 -19.94
C GLY A 102 -21.68 6.57 -18.47
N ASP A 103 -21.86 5.61 -17.54
CA ASP A 103 -21.65 5.79 -16.09
C ASP A 103 -21.31 4.47 -15.42
N TYR A 104 -20.68 4.54 -14.23
CA TYR A 104 -20.45 3.38 -13.37
C TYR A 104 -20.46 3.72 -11.88
N SER A 105 -21.01 2.82 -11.07
CA SER A 105 -20.95 2.91 -9.61
C SER A 105 -19.54 2.57 -9.09
N ARG A 106 -19.23 3.00 -7.85
CA ARG A 106 -18.00 2.60 -7.17
C ARG A 106 -17.86 1.07 -7.05
N ALA A 107 -18.96 0.36 -6.79
CA ALA A 107 -19.00 -1.10 -6.76
C ALA A 107 -18.58 -1.73 -8.09
N LEU A 108 -19.08 -1.21 -9.21
CA LEU A 108 -18.73 -1.71 -10.53
C LEU A 108 -17.26 -1.43 -10.88
N LYS A 109 -16.72 -0.27 -10.43
CA LYS A 109 -15.30 0.03 -10.53
C LYS A 109 -14.45 -1.01 -9.78
N ASP A 110 -14.82 -1.33 -8.55
CA ASP A 110 -14.13 -2.34 -7.74
C ASP A 110 -14.19 -3.72 -8.39
N GLN A 111 -15.36 -4.10 -8.93
CA GLN A 111 -15.53 -5.35 -9.64
C GLN A 111 -14.60 -5.43 -10.88
N VAL A 112 -14.56 -4.40 -11.72
CA VAL A 112 -13.66 -4.37 -12.88
C VAL A 112 -12.20 -4.52 -12.47
N ILE A 113 -11.76 -3.76 -11.45
CA ILE A 113 -10.36 -3.79 -11.01
C ILE A 113 -9.99 -5.16 -10.41
N SER A 114 -10.92 -5.88 -9.77
CA SER A 114 -10.67 -7.22 -9.21
C SER A 114 -10.29 -8.28 -10.26
N TYR A 115 -10.62 -8.05 -11.53
CA TYR A 115 -10.18 -8.95 -12.60
C TYR A 115 -8.64 -9.00 -12.76
N ALA A 116 -7.93 -7.97 -12.34
CA ALA A 116 -6.47 -8.00 -12.35
C ALA A 116 -5.91 -9.12 -11.45
N GLU A 117 -6.50 -9.31 -10.24
CA GLU A 117 -6.14 -10.41 -9.35
C GLU A 117 -6.63 -11.75 -9.90
N LYS A 118 -7.87 -11.83 -10.41
CA LYS A 118 -8.42 -13.07 -10.96
C LYS A 118 -7.59 -13.59 -12.14
N LEU A 119 -7.19 -12.71 -13.05
CA LEU A 119 -6.31 -13.05 -14.17
C LEU A 119 -4.90 -13.46 -13.69
N SER A 120 -4.37 -12.82 -12.66
CA SER A 120 -3.06 -13.16 -12.08
C SER A 120 -3.06 -14.54 -11.43
N VAL A 121 -4.14 -14.88 -10.75
CA VAL A 121 -4.33 -16.21 -10.14
C VAL A 121 -4.41 -17.31 -11.21
N GLU A 122 -5.06 -17.07 -12.35
CA GLU A 122 -5.08 -18.01 -13.49
C GLU A 122 -3.69 -18.25 -14.07
N ILE A 123 -2.86 -17.20 -14.16
CA ILE A 123 -1.46 -17.35 -14.58
C ILE A 123 -0.70 -18.21 -13.56
N LEU A 124 -0.84 -17.91 -12.27
CA LEU A 124 -0.17 -18.66 -11.20
C LEU A 124 -0.60 -20.14 -11.19
N GLN A 125 -1.90 -20.43 -11.34
CA GLN A 125 -2.41 -21.80 -11.39
C GLN A 125 -1.84 -22.60 -12.59
N ASN A 126 -1.58 -21.92 -13.70
CA ASN A 126 -0.95 -22.57 -14.85
C ASN A 126 0.57 -22.76 -14.69
N GLN A 127 1.23 -21.94 -13.87
CA GLN A 127 2.64 -22.15 -13.47
C GLN A 127 2.78 -23.24 -12.40
N TRP A 128 1.83 -23.32 -11.48
CA TRP A 128 1.86 -24.20 -10.32
C TRP A 128 0.59 -25.07 -10.27
N LYS A 129 0.65 -26.24 -10.91
CA LYS A 129 -0.51 -27.11 -11.17
C LYS A 129 -1.17 -27.70 -9.93
N GLU A 130 -0.41 -27.84 -8.83
CA GLU A 130 -0.91 -28.46 -7.60
C GLU A 130 -1.77 -27.53 -6.75
N VAL A 131 -1.83 -26.24 -7.07
CA VAL A 131 -2.62 -25.29 -6.29
C VAL A 131 -4.11 -25.37 -6.63
N LYS A 132 -4.92 -25.13 -5.62
CA LYS A 132 -6.38 -24.98 -5.74
C LYS A 132 -6.73 -23.50 -5.60
N VAL A 133 -7.42 -22.95 -6.55
CA VAL A 133 -7.92 -21.57 -6.47
C VAL A 133 -9.21 -21.54 -5.65
N VAL A 134 -9.31 -20.56 -4.76
CA VAL A 134 -10.49 -20.28 -3.94
C VAL A 134 -10.78 -18.80 -4.03
N TYR A 135 -11.93 -18.45 -4.58
CA TYR A 135 -12.33 -17.06 -4.72
C TYR A 135 -12.98 -16.51 -3.44
N PRO A 136 -12.86 -15.20 -3.14
CA PRO A 136 -13.51 -14.55 -2.00
C PRO A 136 -15.01 -14.81 -1.90
N GLU A 137 -15.68 -14.96 -3.04
CA GLU A 137 -17.10 -15.28 -3.14
C GLU A 137 -17.44 -16.67 -2.58
N GLU A 138 -16.54 -17.65 -2.75
CA GLU A 138 -16.73 -19.05 -2.32
C GLU A 138 -16.57 -19.22 -0.80
N ILE A 139 -15.77 -18.35 -0.19
CA ILE A 139 -15.48 -18.38 1.25
C ILE A 139 -16.23 -17.31 2.02
N ALA A 140 -17.22 -16.68 1.42
CA ALA A 140 -17.96 -15.57 1.99
C ALA A 140 -17.05 -14.55 2.72
N LEU A 141 -15.97 -14.11 2.06
CA LEU A 141 -15.06 -13.10 2.59
C LEU A 141 -15.78 -11.74 2.61
N LEU A 142 -16.49 -11.47 3.71
CA LEU A 142 -17.39 -10.32 3.85
C LEU A 142 -16.61 -9.04 4.16
N THR A 143 -17.07 -7.96 3.54
CA THR A 143 -16.52 -6.61 3.73
C THR A 143 -17.62 -5.58 3.96
N SER A 144 -17.21 -4.43 4.52
CA SER A 144 -18.05 -3.23 4.54
C SER A 144 -18.32 -2.72 3.11
N PRO A 145 -19.39 -1.93 2.90
CA PRO A 145 -19.73 -1.36 1.57
C PRO A 145 -18.94 -0.10 1.22
N ASP A 146 -17.78 0.12 1.83
CA ASP A 146 -16.91 1.28 1.57
C ASP A 146 -16.04 1.03 0.34
N PHE A 147 -16.66 1.02 -0.84
CA PHE A 147 -16.01 0.68 -2.10
C PHE A 147 -14.71 1.46 -2.34
N GLY A 148 -13.63 0.72 -2.65
CA GLY A 148 -12.28 1.23 -2.82
C GLY A 148 -11.44 1.33 -1.54
N ASN A 149 -12.06 1.19 -0.35
CA ASN A 149 -11.40 1.18 0.96
C ASN A 149 -12.18 0.37 2.00
N ALA A 150 -12.70 -0.77 1.60
CA ALA A 150 -13.52 -1.61 2.45
C ALA A 150 -12.72 -2.26 3.60
N THR A 151 -13.43 -2.59 4.68
CA THR A 151 -12.89 -3.30 5.85
C THR A 151 -13.44 -4.72 5.87
N PHE A 152 -12.60 -5.72 6.13
CA PHE A 152 -13.05 -7.10 6.31
C PHE A 152 -13.87 -7.25 7.60
N ILE A 153 -14.94 -8.03 7.53
CA ILE A 153 -15.87 -8.28 8.63
C ILE A 153 -15.77 -9.73 9.10
N SER A 154 -15.87 -10.67 8.17
CA SER A 154 -15.89 -12.11 8.48
C SER A 154 -15.54 -12.94 7.25
N VAL A 155 -15.32 -14.23 7.49
CA VAL A 155 -15.12 -15.24 6.45
C VAL A 155 -15.77 -16.56 6.92
N ASP A 156 -16.16 -17.43 5.99
CA ASP A 156 -16.69 -18.75 6.32
C ASP A 156 -15.63 -19.65 6.97
N ARG A 157 -15.54 -19.61 8.29
CA ARG A 157 -14.58 -20.43 9.06
C ARG A 157 -14.76 -21.93 8.87
N PRO A 158 -15.99 -22.49 8.85
CA PRO A 158 -16.23 -23.89 8.51
C PRO A 158 -15.59 -24.36 7.22
N PHE A 159 -15.58 -23.53 6.17
CA PHE A 159 -14.89 -23.85 4.90
C PHE A 159 -13.42 -24.20 5.16
N PHE A 160 -12.69 -23.35 5.91
CA PHE A 160 -11.25 -23.56 6.16
C PHE A 160 -10.97 -24.75 7.06
N LEU A 161 -11.87 -25.06 8.02
CA LEU A 161 -11.71 -26.23 8.91
C LEU A 161 -11.87 -27.56 8.16
N ASN A 162 -12.56 -27.55 7.02
CA ASN A 162 -12.79 -28.74 6.19
C ASN A 162 -11.77 -28.90 5.07
N LEU A 163 -10.81 -27.96 4.91
CA LEU A 163 -9.77 -28.07 3.92
C LEU A 163 -8.81 -29.22 4.23
N GLN A 164 -8.46 -29.97 3.22
CA GLN A 164 -7.41 -30.99 3.30
C GLN A 164 -6.03 -30.34 3.11
N ASP A 165 -5.00 -31.06 3.51
CA ASP A 165 -3.60 -30.67 3.27
C ASP A 165 -3.40 -30.28 1.81
N GLY A 166 -2.77 -29.12 1.59
CA GLY A 166 -2.54 -28.60 0.23
C GLY A 166 -2.31 -27.10 0.21
N VAL A 167 -2.14 -26.58 -0.99
CA VAL A 167 -1.93 -25.16 -1.24
C VAL A 167 -3.18 -24.59 -1.90
N TYR A 168 -3.74 -23.55 -1.28
CA TYR A 168 -4.94 -22.85 -1.73
C TYR A 168 -4.59 -21.41 -2.03
N VAL A 169 -4.87 -20.96 -3.25
CA VAL A 169 -4.57 -19.63 -3.72
C VAL A 169 -5.82 -18.78 -3.67
N ILE A 170 -5.73 -17.62 -3.02
CA ILE A 170 -6.84 -16.68 -2.84
C ILE A 170 -6.45 -15.35 -3.49
N PRO A 171 -7.23 -14.83 -4.48
CA PRO A 171 -7.03 -13.47 -4.96
C PRO A 171 -7.22 -12.49 -3.81
N GLY A 172 -6.20 -11.64 -3.57
CA GLY A 172 -6.21 -10.63 -2.51
C GLY A 172 -6.94 -9.36 -2.91
N SER A 173 -6.90 -8.36 -2.03
CA SER A 173 -7.37 -6.99 -2.21
C SER A 173 -8.87 -6.75 -2.45
N TYR A 174 -9.72 -7.76 -2.40
CA TYR A 174 -11.16 -7.59 -2.42
C TYR A 174 -11.89 -8.69 -1.64
N GLY A 175 -13.13 -8.39 -1.28
CA GLY A 175 -14.11 -9.33 -0.77
C GLY A 175 -15.49 -8.99 -1.32
N ILE A 176 -16.52 -9.49 -0.67
CA ILE A 176 -17.92 -9.23 -1.05
C ILE A 176 -18.67 -8.53 0.08
N THR A 177 -19.57 -7.64 -0.26
CA THR A 177 -20.52 -7.06 0.70
C THR A 177 -21.64 -8.05 0.99
N GLU A 178 -22.43 -7.84 2.06
CA GLU A 178 -23.63 -8.63 2.36
C GLU A 178 -24.61 -8.76 1.16
N ASN A 179 -24.62 -7.76 0.30
CA ASN A 179 -25.43 -7.76 -0.91
C ASN A 179 -24.74 -8.41 -2.14
N GLY A 180 -23.63 -9.14 -1.92
CA GLY A 180 -22.89 -9.85 -2.96
C GLY A 180 -22.10 -8.97 -3.95
N LYS A 181 -21.91 -7.66 -3.64
CA LYS A 181 -21.13 -6.76 -4.51
C LYS A 181 -19.65 -6.85 -4.15
N THR A 182 -18.79 -6.88 -5.17
CA THR A 182 -17.34 -6.80 -4.98
C THR A 182 -16.94 -5.46 -4.37
N ALA A 183 -16.20 -5.50 -3.27
CA ALA A 183 -15.63 -4.31 -2.64
C ALA A 183 -14.13 -4.50 -2.39
N ARG A 184 -13.33 -3.53 -2.88
CA ARG A 184 -11.88 -3.55 -2.72
C ARG A 184 -11.45 -2.87 -1.42
N THR A 185 -10.42 -3.41 -0.81
CA THR A 185 -9.90 -2.96 0.49
C THR A 185 -8.74 -1.96 0.39
N GLY A 186 -8.54 -1.37 -0.79
CA GLY A 186 -7.53 -0.33 -1.03
C GLY A 186 -6.46 -0.72 -2.06
N LYS A 187 -5.37 0.04 -2.08
CA LYS A 187 -4.17 -0.29 -2.86
C LYS A 187 -3.33 -1.32 -2.09
N THR A 188 -2.64 -2.23 -2.78
CA THR A 188 -1.74 -3.26 -2.18
C THR A 188 -2.40 -4.10 -1.08
N ALA A 189 -3.71 -4.23 -1.10
CA ALA A 189 -4.50 -4.76 0.01
C ALA A 189 -4.47 -6.29 0.16
N ALA A 190 -3.72 -7.01 -0.67
CA ALA A 190 -3.51 -8.46 -0.47
C ALA A 190 -2.80 -8.75 0.86
N ASP A 191 -1.95 -7.84 1.33
CA ASP A 191 -1.33 -7.93 2.65
C ASP A 191 -2.37 -7.88 3.76
N TYR A 192 -3.33 -6.95 3.65
CA TYR A 192 -4.43 -6.81 4.61
C TYR A 192 -5.36 -8.03 4.59
N THR A 193 -5.66 -8.60 3.41
CA THR A 193 -6.40 -9.86 3.28
C THR A 193 -5.68 -11.01 3.97
N ALA A 194 -4.38 -11.15 3.73
CA ALA A 194 -3.56 -12.18 4.36
C ALA A 194 -3.50 -12.01 5.88
N ALA A 195 -3.36 -10.77 6.38
CA ALA A 195 -3.38 -10.47 7.80
C ALA A 195 -4.73 -10.80 8.45
N PHE A 196 -5.84 -10.41 7.80
CA PHE A 196 -7.18 -10.75 8.28
C PHE A 196 -7.39 -12.26 8.36
N LEU A 197 -7.04 -13.02 7.32
CA LEU A 197 -7.14 -14.48 7.34
C LEU A 197 -6.24 -15.11 8.41
N THR A 198 -5.03 -14.59 8.61
CA THR A 198 -4.11 -15.07 9.66
C THR A 198 -4.74 -14.91 11.05
N ALA A 199 -5.27 -13.73 11.35
CA ALA A 199 -5.92 -13.43 12.63
C ALA A 199 -7.20 -14.25 12.83
N TYR A 200 -8.08 -14.25 11.82
CA TYR A 200 -9.39 -14.89 11.92
C TYR A 200 -9.30 -16.41 12.06
N LEU A 201 -8.33 -17.03 11.42
CA LEU A 201 -8.09 -18.49 11.47
C LEU A 201 -7.20 -18.91 12.64
N GLY A 202 -6.62 -17.95 13.38
CA GLY A 202 -5.74 -18.22 14.51
C GLY A 202 -4.40 -18.84 14.11
N VAL A 203 -3.84 -18.43 12.97
CA VAL A 203 -2.52 -18.88 12.49
C VAL A 203 -1.43 -18.12 13.26
N GLU A 204 -0.36 -18.81 13.66
CA GLU A 204 0.67 -18.29 14.57
C GLU A 204 1.49 -17.11 14.02
N LYS A 205 1.57 -16.96 12.70
CA LYS A 205 2.34 -15.91 12.02
C LYS A 205 1.82 -15.65 10.61
N LEU A 206 1.99 -14.41 10.14
CA LEU A 206 1.85 -14.06 8.73
C LEU A 206 3.22 -14.10 8.04
N GLU A 207 3.29 -14.69 6.86
CA GLU A 207 4.51 -14.72 6.06
C GLU A 207 4.31 -13.90 4.77
N LEU A 208 5.18 -12.92 4.53
CA LEU A 208 5.19 -12.11 3.32
C LEU A 208 6.34 -12.61 2.43
N TRP A 209 5.98 -13.21 1.30
CA TRP A 209 6.92 -13.68 0.29
C TRP A 209 7.12 -12.58 -0.75
N SER A 210 8.31 -12.01 -0.80
CA SER A 210 8.59 -10.84 -1.64
C SER A 210 9.94 -10.95 -2.35
N LEU A 211 9.98 -10.53 -3.61
CA LEU A 211 11.23 -10.26 -4.35
C LEU A 211 11.73 -8.83 -4.10
N ASP A 212 10.82 -7.96 -3.64
CA ASP A 212 11.07 -6.56 -3.50
C ASP A 212 11.94 -6.26 -2.27
N ASN A 213 12.65 -5.16 -2.34
CA ASN A 213 13.50 -4.68 -1.26
C ASN A 213 12.66 -4.02 -0.14
N ASP A 214 11.78 -4.81 0.49
CA ASP A 214 10.97 -4.31 1.60
C ASP A 214 11.84 -3.95 2.81
N PHE A 215 11.45 -2.90 3.52
CA PHE A 215 12.02 -2.45 4.79
C PHE A 215 13.54 -2.27 4.81
N GLN A 216 14.02 -1.36 4.00
CA GLN A 216 15.42 -0.93 3.97
C GLN A 216 15.65 0.37 4.75
N LYS A 217 16.91 0.65 5.11
CA LYS A 217 17.30 1.87 5.83
C LYS A 217 17.19 3.15 4.99
N ALA A 218 17.01 3.04 3.67
CA ALA A 218 16.72 4.13 2.74
C ALA A 218 16.13 3.59 1.43
N ASP A 219 15.65 4.50 0.56
CA ASP A 219 15.23 4.18 -0.80
C ASP A 219 16.45 3.71 -1.63
N PRO A 220 16.44 2.48 -2.18
CA PRO A 220 17.55 1.95 -2.97
C PRO A 220 17.82 2.72 -4.28
N ASN A 221 16.85 3.48 -4.78
CA ASN A 221 17.04 4.36 -5.93
C ASN A 221 17.88 5.61 -5.60
N ILE A 222 17.95 5.99 -4.32
CA ILE A 222 18.69 7.17 -3.85
C ILE A 222 20.00 6.78 -3.16
N VAL A 223 19.95 5.77 -2.31
CA VAL A 223 21.12 5.22 -1.61
C VAL A 223 21.39 3.82 -2.13
N PRO A 224 22.49 3.58 -2.83
CA PRO A 224 22.80 2.26 -3.37
C PRO A 224 22.94 1.19 -2.27
N ASN A 225 22.25 0.05 -2.44
CA ASN A 225 22.33 -1.11 -1.55
C ASN A 225 22.16 -0.79 -0.05
N PRO A 226 21.10 -0.08 0.36
CA PRO A 226 20.91 0.23 1.76
C PRO A 226 20.62 -1.07 2.54
N PRO A 227 21.15 -1.22 3.76
CA PRO A 227 20.92 -2.42 4.57
C PRO A 227 19.43 -2.63 4.88
N LYS A 228 19.02 -3.89 5.04
CA LYS A 228 17.69 -4.27 5.51
C LYS A 228 17.49 -3.91 6.98
N ILE A 229 16.24 -3.69 7.37
CA ILE A 229 15.83 -3.49 8.75
C ILE A 229 15.35 -4.84 9.30
N GLY A 230 16.14 -5.47 10.15
CA GLY A 230 15.84 -6.82 10.64
C GLY A 230 14.65 -6.90 11.61
N ARG A 231 14.33 -5.80 12.33
CA ARG A 231 13.26 -5.75 13.34
C ARG A 231 12.50 -4.44 13.30
N LEU A 232 11.17 -4.54 13.28
CA LEU A 232 10.25 -3.40 13.36
C LEU A 232 9.13 -3.71 14.35
N THR A 233 8.62 -2.67 14.99
CA THR A 233 7.30 -2.73 15.62
C THR A 233 6.20 -2.60 14.56
N TYR A 234 4.95 -2.96 14.91
CA TYR A 234 3.80 -2.73 14.00
C TYR A 234 3.66 -1.25 13.63
N SER A 235 3.83 -0.36 14.60
CA SER A 235 3.71 1.08 14.39
C SER A 235 4.82 1.62 13.48
N GLU A 236 6.08 1.16 13.63
CA GLU A 236 7.18 1.51 12.71
C GLU A 236 6.93 1.01 11.28
N ALA A 237 6.40 -0.21 11.14
CA ALA A 237 6.05 -0.76 9.82
C ALA A 237 4.91 0.04 9.16
N SER A 238 3.90 0.47 9.93
CA SER A 238 2.81 1.32 9.44
C SER A 238 3.31 2.69 8.98
N GLU A 239 4.22 3.32 9.74
CA GLU A 239 4.84 4.59 9.34
C GLU A 239 5.65 4.45 8.05
N LEU A 240 6.44 3.37 7.93
CA LEU A 240 7.20 3.08 6.71
C LEU A 240 6.29 2.81 5.51
N ALA A 241 5.16 2.14 5.71
CA ALA A 241 4.19 1.84 4.66
C ALA A 241 3.55 3.10 4.02
N TYR A 242 3.61 4.24 4.71
CA TYR A 242 3.16 5.53 4.18
C TYR A 242 3.99 6.00 2.98
N PHE A 243 5.23 5.54 2.85
CA PHE A 243 6.14 5.91 1.77
C PHE A 243 6.05 4.93 0.58
N GLN A 244 5.98 5.45 -0.64
CA GLN A 244 5.62 4.69 -1.85
C GLN A 244 6.55 3.53 -2.24
N HIS A 245 7.80 3.54 -1.80
CA HIS A 245 8.75 2.48 -2.14
C HIS A 245 8.58 1.20 -1.29
N TYR A 246 7.75 1.25 -0.25
CA TYR A 246 7.40 0.05 0.52
C TYR A 246 6.12 -0.58 -0.03
N SER A 247 6.17 -1.87 -0.36
CA SER A 247 5.01 -2.62 -0.88
C SER A 247 4.10 -3.18 0.22
N PHE A 248 4.18 -2.64 1.42
CA PHE A 248 3.42 -3.05 2.59
C PHE A 248 2.17 -2.16 2.78
N HIS A 249 1.02 -2.79 3.00
CA HIS A 249 -0.22 -2.04 3.24
C HIS A 249 -0.31 -1.58 4.71
N PRO A 250 -0.55 -0.28 5.01
CA PRO A 250 -0.55 0.23 6.39
C PRO A 250 -1.52 -0.52 7.32
N ARG A 251 -2.67 -0.95 6.81
CA ARG A 251 -3.69 -1.68 7.58
C ARG A 251 -3.36 -3.15 7.83
N THR A 252 -2.25 -3.66 7.30
CA THR A 252 -1.85 -5.06 7.51
C THR A 252 -1.62 -5.39 8.99
N VAL A 253 -1.21 -4.41 9.77
CA VAL A 253 -0.97 -4.60 11.21
C VAL A 253 -2.26 -4.66 12.04
N GLU A 254 -3.34 -3.98 11.59
CA GLU A 254 -4.58 -3.84 12.36
C GLU A 254 -5.12 -5.17 12.91
N PRO A 255 -5.32 -6.24 12.11
CA PRO A 255 -5.88 -7.49 12.63
C PRO A 255 -4.88 -8.32 13.45
N LEU A 256 -3.58 -8.00 13.43
CA LEU A 256 -2.52 -8.82 14.02
C LEU A 256 -1.98 -8.25 15.34
N GLU A 257 -2.02 -6.93 15.53
CA GLU A 257 -1.38 -6.23 16.63
C GLU A 257 -1.96 -6.64 17.99
N ASP A 258 -3.30 -6.60 18.14
CA ASP A 258 -3.98 -6.99 19.38
C ASP A 258 -3.77 -8.47 19.73
N LEU A 259 -3.67 -9.32 18.72
CA LEU A 259 -3.41 -10.76 18.85
C LEU A 259 -1.92 -11.07 19.02
N ARG A 260 -1.03 -10.07 18.87
CA ARG A 260 0.43 -10.19 18.91
C ARG A 260 0.98 -11.21 17.91
N ILE A 261 0.32 -11.37 16.76
CA ILE A 261 0.73 -12.32 15.72
C ILE A 261 1.85 -11.69 14.89
N PRO A 262 3.08 -12.23 14.89
CA PRO A 262 4.20 -11.63 14.18
C PRO A 262 4.05 -11.75 12.65
N ILE A 263 4.63 -10.77 11.94
CA ILE A 263 4.77 -10.78 10.49
C ILE A 263 6.23 -11.06 10.15
N TYR A 264 6.47 -12.03 9.28
CA TYR A 264 7.80 -12.38 8.78
C TYR A 264 7.90 -12.05 7.30
N VAL A 265 8.76 -11.10 6.97
CA VAL A 265 9.12 -10.81 5.57
C VAL A 265 10.22 -11.77 5.16
N LEU A 266 9.94 -12.59 4.17
CA LEU A 266 10.82 -13.65 3.70
C LEU A 266 11.46 -13.25 2.38
N ASN A 267 12.75 -13.55 2.25
CA ASN A 267 13.42 -13.45 0.96
C ASN A 267 12.96 -14.57 0.03
N SER A 268 12.55 -14.20 -1.18
CA SER A 268 12.04 -15.14 -2.20
C SER A 268 13.10 -15.57 -3.23
N SER A 269 14.34 -15.11 -3.10
CA SER A 269 15.40 -15.35 -4.08
C SER A 269 15.95 -16.78 -4.05
N SER A 270 15.66 -17.58 -3.00
CA SER A 270 16.07 -18.97 -2.88
C SER A 270 14.97 -19.85 -2.28
N ASP A 271 15.11 -21.17 -2.44
CA ASP A 271 14.24 -22.17 -1.80
C ASP A 271 14.52 -22.31 -0.28
N GLU A 272 15.67 -21.85 0.18
CA GLU A 272 16.00 -21.67 1.60
C GLU A 272 15.58 -20.28 2.05
N ALA A 273 14.26 -20.06 2.15
CA ALA A 273 13.73 -18.77 2.59
C ALA A 273 14.18 -18.46 4.03
N TRP A 274 14.78 -17.27 4.21
CA TRP A 274 15.12 -16.74 5.52
C TRP A 274 14.34 -15.46 5.83
N VAL A 275 14.18 -15.21 7.12
CA VAL A 275 13.50 -14.00 7.58
C VAL A 275 14.42 -12.80 7.43
N GLU A 276 14.09 -11.85 6.55
CA GLU A 276 14.82 -10.59 6.41
C GLU A 276 14.36 -9.54 7.43
N THR A 277 13.03 -9.46 7.66
CA THR A 277 12.44 -8.52 8.61
C THR A 277 11.39 -9.22 9.46
N LYS A 278 11.46 -9.05 10.78
CA LYS A 278 10.44 -9.47 11.74
C LYS A 278 9.70 -8.24 12.26
N ILE A 279 8.36 -8.25 12.15
CA ILE A 279 7.49 -7.19 12.67
C ILE A 279 6.67 -7.79 13.81
N ASN A 280 6.73 -7.20 14.99
CA ASN A 280 6.00 -7.66 16.17
C ASN A 280 5.83 -6.52 17.21
N THR A 281 5.36 -6.85 18.42
CA THR A 281 5.19 -5.89 19.53
C THR A 281 6.49 -5.52 20.25
N GLU A 282 7.58 -6.23 20.01
CA GLU A 282 8.84 -6.00 20.74
C GLU A 282 9.49 -4.72 20.28
N THR A 283 9.53 -3.72 21.16
CA THR A 283 10.27 -2.48 20.91
C THR A 283 11.77 -2.75 20.93
N PHE A 284 12.41 -2.45 19.82
CA PHE A 284 13.86 -2.48 19.71
C PHE A 284 14.35 -1.08 19.32
N VAL A 285 15.05 -0.44 20.24
CA VAL A 285 15.73 0.83 19.96
C VAL A 285 17.10 0.51 19.38
N ASP A 286 17.35 0.85 18.14
CA ASP A 286 18.67 0.73 17.50
C ASP A 286 19.64 1.71 18.17
N ASP A 287 20.92 1.40 18.26
CA ASP A 287 21.96 2.28 18.81
C ASP A 287 21.99 3.66 18.12
N LYS A 288 21.49 3.74 16.89
CA LYS A 288 21.38 4.96 16.09
C LYS A 288 20.00 5.63 16.18
N ILE A 289 19.03 5.03 16.90
CA ILE A 289 17.64 5.47 17.07
C ILE A 289 16.86 5.43 15.74
N VAL A 290 17.42 6.05 14.69
CA VAL A 290 16.85 6.06 13.34
C VAL A 290 17.04 4.71 12.67
N LYS A 291 15.96 4.12 12.17
CA LYS A 291 15.95 2.86 11.41
C LYS A 291 15.87 3.06 9.91
N SER A 292 15.20 4.14 9.45
CA SER A 292 15.07 4.43 8.02
C SER A 292 14.93 5.92 7.75
N VAL A 293 15.38 6.31 6.55
CA VAL A 293 15.10 7.61 5.92
C VAL A 293 14.35 7.36 4.63
N ALA A 294 13.05 7.61 4.66
CA ALA A 294 12.14 7.38 3.56
C ALA A 294 11.66 8.70 2.93
N CYS A 295 11.15 8.66 1.71
CA CYS A 295 10.62 9.86 1.07
C CYS A 295 9.43 9.55 0.15
N THR A 296 8.62 10.57 -0.11
CA THR A 296 7.54 10.50 -1.09
C THR A 296 7.32 11.84 -1.78
N ASP A 297 7.03 11.78 -3.09
CA ASP A 297 6.63 12.92 -3.91
C ASP A 297 5.09 13.04 -4.02
N ASP A 298 4.34 12.06 -3.50
CA ASP A 298 2.87 12.07 -3.56
C ASP A 298 2.27 12.97 -2.48
N ILE A 299 2.77 14.21 -2.43
CA ILE A 299 2.25 15.24 -1.55
C ILE A 299 2.08 16.58 -2.29
N SER A 300 1.17 17.38 -1.76
CA SER A 300 1.08 18.82 -1.96
C SER A 300 0.84 19.49 -0.62
N LEU A 301 1.30 20.74 -0.48
CA LEU A 301 1.15 21.52 0.72
C LEU A 301 0.16 22.65 0.46
N LEU A 302 -1.03 22.58 1.06
CA LEU A 302 -2.05 23.61 1.04
C LEU A 302 -1.91 24.47 2.28
N LYS A 303 -1.66 25.78 2.09
CA LYS A 303 -1.48 26.78 3.14
C LYS A 303 -2.64 27.75 3.19
N LEU A 304 -3.15 27.99 4.38
CA LEU A 304 -4.14 29.03 4.66
C LEU A 304 -3.47 30.05 5.60
N ASP A 305 -3.15 31.20 5.07
CA ASP A 305 -2.44 32.24 5.80
C ASP A 305 -3.34 33.43 6.09
N GLY A 306 -3.22 34.02 7.28
CA GLY A 306 -3.95 35.23 7.66
C GLY A 306 -3.93 35.52 9.17
N PRO A 307 -4.09 36.79 9.57
CA PRO A 307 -4.05 37.15 10.96
C PRO A 307 -5.22 36.51 11.73
N GLY A 308 -4.85 35.67 12.72
CA GLY A 308 -5.83 35.00 13.58
C GLY A 308 -6.42 33.73 13.03
N VAL A 309 -5.89 33.18 11.93
CA VAL A 309 -6.32 31.88 11.38
C VAL A 309 -6.22 30.76 12.41
N GLY A 310 -5.14 30.73 13.18
CA GLY A 310 -4.97 29.76 14.28
C GLY A 310 -5.67 30.15 15.59
N LEU A 311 -6.18 31.38 15.71
CA LEU A 311 -6.81 31.88 16.93
C LEU A 311 -8.35 31.78 16.90
N LYS A 312 -8.95 31.76 15.71
CA LYS A 312 -10.42 31.72 15.58
C LYS A 312 -10.93 30.27 15.64
N PRO A 313 -11.78 29.93 16.61
CA PRO A 313 -12.42 28.62 16.65
C PRO A 313 -13.17 28.31 15.36
N GLY A 314 -13.12 27.06 14.93
CA GLY A 314 -13.94 26.53 13.84
C GLY A 314 -13.38 26.65 12.43
N ILE A 315 -12.28 27.37 12.18
CA ILE A 315 -11.66 27.43 10.83
C ILE A 315 -11.18 26.02 10.44
N LEU A 316 -10.36 25.40 11.27
CA LEU A 316 -9.85 24.02 11.00
C LEU A 316 -11.01 23.02 10.88
N ALA A 317 -12.03 23.11 11.74
CA ALA A 317 -13.20 22.24 11.67
C ALA A 317 -13.93 22.34 10.32
N LYS A 318 -14.20 23.56 9.83
CA LYS A 318 -14.85 23.77 8.53
C LYS A 318 -13.99 23.24 7.38
N VAL A 319 -12.69 23.47 7.42
CA VAL A 319 -11.73 22.97 6.43
C VAL A 319 -11.74 21.45 6.39
N THR A 320 -11.60 20.79 7.54
CA THR A 320 -11.57 19.33 7.61
C THR A 320 -12.91 18.71 7.22
N THR A 321 -14.04 19.31 7.61
CA THR A 321 -15.39 18.86 7.18
C THR A 321 -15.54 18.95 5.67
N CYS A 322 -15.19 20.09 5.06
CA CYS A 322 -15.27 20.28 3.61
C CYS A 322 -14.43 19.26 2.84
N LEU A 323 -13.21 18.99 3.29
CA LEU A 323 -12.34 18.01 2.65
C LEU A 323 -12.86 16.56 2.84
N ASN A 324 -13.41 16.24 4.01
CA ASN A 324 -14.04 14.95 4.29
C ASN A 324 -15.25 14.69 3.37
N GLU A 325 -16.15 15.65 3.23
CA GLU A 325 -17.32 15.57 2.33
C GLU A 325 -16.90 15.37 0.86
N ALA A 326 -15.76 15.93 0.48
CA ALA A 326 -15.17 15.77 -0.85
C ALA A 326 -14.39 14.45 -1.03
N GLY A 327 -14.25 13.64 0.02
CA GLY A 327 -13.47 12.39 0.02
C GLY A 327 -11.96 12.64 -0.09
N ILE A 328 -11.47 13.78 0.41
CA ILE A 328 -10.04 14.14 0.40
C ILE A 328 -9.44 13.85 1.78
N ASN A 329 -8.49 12.90 1.81
CA ASN A 329 -7.76 12.57 3.03
C ASN A 329 -6.67 13.60 3.32
N ILE A 330 -6.54 13.97 4.60
CA ILE A 330 -5.49 14.86 5.11
C ILE A 330 -4.39 13.99 5.73
N LYS A 331 -3.18 14.09 5.17
CA LYS A 331 -2.03 13.32 5.65
C LYS A 331 -1.41 13.92 6.91
N SER A 332 -1.38 15.24 7.03
CA SER A 332 -0.89 15.94 8.23
C SER A 332 -1.42 17.36 8.29
N VAL A 333 -1.52 17.88 9.51
CA VAL A 333 -1.92 19.29 9.77
C VAL A 333 -0.87 19.91 10.69
N ILE A 334 -0.30 21.03 10.27
CA ILE A 334 0.63 21.82 11.08
C ILE A 334 0.11 23.24 11.16
N THR A 335 -0.12 23.72 12.36
CA THR A 335 -0.73 25.03 12.59
C THR A 335 0.22 25.97 13.33
N SER A 336 0.05 27.26 13.04
CA SER A 336 0.59 28.37 13.85
C SER A 336 -0.54 29.39 14.13
N GLN A 337 -0.23 30.48 14.80
CA GLN A 337 -1.24 31.53 15.06
C GLN A 337 -1.77 32.19 13.77
N ILE A 338 -0.97 32.21 12.72
CA ILE A 338 -1.26 32.91 11.47
C ILE A 338 -1.38 31.99 10.24
N SER A 339 -1.24 30.67 10.44
CA SER A 339 -1.23 29.73 9.31
C SER A 339 -1.79 28.37 9.70
N ILE A 340 -2.51 27.73 8.79
CA ILE A 340 -2.86 26.31 8.79
C ILE A 340 -2.23 25.69 7.54
N ASN A 341 -1.39 24.68 7.75
CA ASN A 341 -0.72 23.96 6.68
C ASN A 341 -1.25 22.52 6.63
N LEU A 342 -1.76 22.11 5.48
CA LEU A 342 -2.31 20.79 5.24
C LEU A 342 -1.42 20.04 4.24
N ILE A 343 -0.94 18.87 4.61
CA ILE A 343 -0.28 17.95 3.68
C ILE A 343 -1.35 17.02 3.11
N LEU A 344 -1.52 17.04 1.80
CA LEU A 344 -2.54 16.29 1.05
C LEU A 344 -1.85 15.39 0.02
N GLU A 345 -2.56 14.40 -0.56
CA GLU A 345 -2.10 13.72 -1.77
C GLU A 345 -1.96 14.71 -2.93
N ARG A 346 -0.89 14.59 -3.71
CA ARG A 346 -0.59 15.51 -4.82
C ARG A 346 -1.76 15.69 -5.79
N LYS A 347 -2.44 14.58 -6.15
CA LYS A 347 -3.56 14.59 -7.10
C LYS A 347 -4.81 15.31 -6.60
N THR A 348 -4.99 15.45 -5.28
CA THR A 348 -6.17 16.07 -4.67
C THR A 348 -5.98 17.54 -4.35
N GLY A 349 -4.74 18.05 -4.43
CA GLY A 349 -4.39 19.41 -4.00
C GLY A 349 -5.18 20.51 -4.70
N GLU A 350 -5.33 20.46 -6.03
CA GLU A 350 -6.09 21.47 -6.80
C GLU A 350 -7.58 21.47 -6.43
N LYS A 351 -8.17 20.28 -6.30
CA LYS A 351 -9.56 20.16 -5.88
C LYS A 351 -9.73 20.72 -4.46
N ALA A 352 -8.79 20.43 -3.56
CA ALA A 352 -8.81 20.94 -2.19
C ALA A 352 -8.70 22.47 -2.16
N LEU A 353 -7.76 23.05 -2.93
CA LEU A 353 -7.61 24.51 -3.04
C LEU A 353 -8.92 25.16 -3.44
N SER A 354 -9.53 24.72 -4.55
CA SER A 354 -10.79 25.27 -5.04
C SER A 354 -11.93 25.19 -4.00
N LEU A 355 -12.05 24.05 -3.31
CA LEU A 355 -13.09 23.86 -2.28
C LEU A 355 -12.88 24.80 -1.08
N ILE A 356 -11.65 24.98 -0.63
CA ILE A 356 -11.33 25.83 0.52
C ILE A 356 -11.52 27.32 0.20
N GLU A 357 -11.16 27.76 -1.00
CA GLU A 357 -11.40 29.14 -1.46
C GLU A 357 -12.89 29.48 -1.45
N HIS A 358 -13.77 28.54 -1.83
CA HIS A 358 -15.22 28.74 -1.81
C HIS A 358 -15.82 28.87 -0.39
N LEU A 359 -15.11 28.47 0.66
CA LEU A 359 -15.58 28.65 2.05
C LEU A 359 -15.58 30.10 2.51
N GLY A 360 -14.85 30.98 1.83
CA GLY A 360 -14.92 32.44 2.02
C GLY A 360 -14.57 32.90 3.44
N PHE A 361 -13.50 32.42 4.04
CA PHE A 361 -13.10 32.81 5.39
C PHE A 361 -12.61 34.24 5.46
N ASN A 362 -13.27 35.11 6.22
CA ASN A 362 -12.82 36.50 6.44
C ASN A 362 -11.43 36.62 7.12
N SER A 363 -10.94 35.55 7.72
CA SER A 363 -9.67 35.57 8.45
C SER A 363 -8.52 34.99 7.64
N VAL A 364 -8.80 34.31 6.53
CA VAL A 364 -7.82 33.81 5.58
C VAL A 364 -7.59 34.89 4.53
N GLN A 365 -6.39 35.42 4.48
CA GLN A 365 -6.01 36.42 3.49
C GLN A 365 -5.49 35.81 2.21
N GLU A 366 -4.82 34.68 2.33
CA GLU A 366 -4.21 33.96 1.21
C GLU A 366 -4.37 32.45 1.38
N THR A 367 -4.70 31.77 0.30
CA THR A 367 -4.67 30.31 0.22
C THR A 367 -3.74 29.90 -0.91
N THR A 368 -2.68 29.18 -0.59
CA THR A 368 -1.64 28.79 -1.56
C THR A 368 -1.48 27.28 -1.63
N LEU A 369 -1.29 26.75 -2.84
CA LEU A 369 -0.96 25.34 -3.08
C LEU A 369 0.47 25.21 -3.59
N VAL A 370 1.33 24.58 -2.79
CA VAL A 370 2.71 24.27 -3.18
C VAL A 370 2.79 22.81 -3.61
N LYS A 371 3.12 22.57 -4.90
CA LYS A 371 3.16 21.24 -5.53
C LYS A 371 4.58 20.68 -5.67
N ASP A 372 5.57 21.55 -5.81
CA ASP A 372 6.97 21.15 -6.01
C ASP A 372 7.67 20.90 -4.68
N VAL A 373 7.12 19.94 -3.94
CA VAL A 373 7.61 19.54 -2.61
C VAL A 373 7.61 18.02 -2.47
N SER A 374 8.53 17.54 -1.64
CA SER A 374 8.65 16.14 -1.23
C SER A 374 8.68 16.05 0.28
N LEU A 375 8.10 14.97 0.80
CA LEU A 375 8.13 14.65 2.22
C LEU A 375 9.25 13.66 2.49
N ILE A 376 10.11 14.00 3.44
CA ILE A 376 11.14 13.11 3.96
C ILE A 376 10.68 12.64 5.34
N GLY A 377 10.61 11.32 5.53
CA GLY A 377 10.32 10.70 6.82
C GLY A 377 11.58 10.09 7.41
N ILE A 378 11.88 10.45 8.64
CA ILE A 378 12.95 9.86 9.42
C ILE A 378 12.27 9.00 10.49
N ILE A 379 12.41 7.68 10.37
CA ILE A 379 11.64 6.70 11.14
C ILE A 379 12.55 5.95 12.10
N GLY A 380 12.09 5.76 13.34
CA GLY A 380 12.74 4.97 14.38
C GLY A 380 12.11 5.23 15.73
N HIS A 381 12.21 4.29 16.65
CA HIS A 381 11.63 4.40 18.00
C HIS A 381 12.53 5.16 18.95
N GLY A 382 11.96 6.00 19.81
CA GLY A 382 12.69 6.73 20.85
C GLY A 382 13.19 8.12 20.45
N MET A 383 12.67 8.70 19.37
CA MET A 383 13.12 10.03 18.91
C MET A 383 12.87 11.14 19.91
N GLN A 384 11.79 11.08 20.68
CA GLN A 384 11.45 12.08 21.71
C GLN A 384 12.26 11.89 23.00
N GLN A 385 12.74 10.68 23.27
CA GLN A 385 13.45 10.31 24.49
C GLN A 385 14.96 10.49 24.38
N ASN A 386 15.47 10.70 23.15
CA ASN A 386 16.90 10.81 22.90
C ASN A 386 17.26 12.20 22.38
N TYR A 387 18.09 12.90 23.14
CA TYR A 387 18.56 14.24 22.76
C TYR A 387 19.48 14.19 21.54
N GLY A 388 19.47 15.28 20.78
CA GLY A 388 20.37 15.47 19.62
C GLY A 388 19.88 14.88 18.30
N VAL A 389 18.83 14.04 18.26
CA VAL A 389 18.30 13.45 17.02
C VAL A 389 17.85 14.54 16.05
N SER A 390 16.97 15.45 16.49
CA SER A 390 16.51 16.57 15.66
C SER A 390 17.66 17.50 15.24
N ALA A 391 18.60 17.80 16.14
CA ALA A 391 19.79 18.59 15.80
C ALA A 391 20.60 17.94 14.67
N ARG A 392 20.80 16.63 14.73
CA ARG A 392 21.53 15.86 13.71
C ARG A 392 20.81 15.88 12.36
N ILE A 393 19.47 15.73 12.34
CA ILE A 393 18.65 15.83 11.14
C ILE A 393 18.80 17.21 10.50
N PHE A 394 18.56 18.29 11.28
CA PHE A 394 18.64 19.65 10.75
C PHE A 394 20.05 20.06 10.35
N ASN A 395 21.07 19.63 11.08
CA ASN A 395 22.46 19.87 10.69
C ASN A 395 22.83 19.19 9.37
N ALA A 396 22.35 17.97 9.12
CA ALA A 396 22.60 17.25 7.87
C ALA A 396 22.08 18.03 6.65
N VAL A 397 20.87 18.59 6.73
CA VAL A 397 20.30 19.39 5.62
C VAL A 397 20.93 20.79 5.56
N ALA A 398 21.20 21.43 6.69
CA ALA A 398 21.75 22.78 6.74
C ALA A 398 23.19 22.87 6.20
N GLN A 399 24.07 21.92 6.53
CA GLN A 399 25.43 21.84 5.99
C GLN A 399 25.48 21.76 4.47
N HIS A 400 24.42 21.20 3.86
CA HIS A 400 24.29 21.04 2.43
C HIS A 400 23.43 22.13 1.75
N LYS A 401 23.11 23.20 2.50
CA LYS A 401 22.30 24.35 2.02
C LYS A 401 20.91 23.96 1.53
N ILE A 402 20.31 22.94 2.13
CA ILE A 402 18.95 22.51 1.83
C ILE A 402 17.98 23.29 2.72
N ASN A 403 17.01 23.94 2.10
CA ASN A 403 15.97 24.67 2.82
C ASN A 403 14.81 23.76 3.21
N VAL A 404 14.42 23.76 4.47
CA VAL A 404 13.24 23.05 4.97
C VAL A 404 12.03 23.96 4.86
N VAL A 405 11.05 23.57 4.05
CA VAL A 405 9.80 24.34 3.81
C VAL A 405 8.87 24.23 5.01
N LEU A 406 8.77 23.02 5.58
CA LEU A 406 7.95 22.70 6.74
C LEU A 406 8.57 21.53 7.49
N SER A 407 8.43 21.48 8.81
CA SER A 407 8.86 20.34 9.61
C SER A 407 7.81 19.98 10.66
N GLY A 408 7.66 18.67 10.89
CA GLY A 408 6.83 18.11 11.96
C GLY A 408 7.65 17.13 12.78
N SER A 409 8.33 17.64 13.81
CA SER A 409 9.07 16.83 14.75
C SER A 409 8.39 16.86 16.12
N GLY A 410 8.34 15.71 16.81
CA GLY A 410 7.77 15.61 18.15
C GLY A 410 6.26 15.34 18.21
N ALA A 411 5.56 15.24 17.09
CA ALA A 411 4.18 14.77 17.05
C ALA A 411 4.07 13.26 17.29
N SER A 412 5.13 12.51 16.99
CA SER A 412 5.24 11.07 17.22
C SER A 412 6.63 10.75 17.79
N ASP A 413 6.73 9.72 18.64
CA ASP A 413 8.01 9.17 19.09
C ASP A 413 8.71 8.34 18.00
N LEU A 414 8.00 8.07 16.93
CA LEU A 414 8.42 7.17 15.84
C LEU A 414 8.94 7.88 14.61
N VAL A 415 8.52 9.12 14.36
CA VAL A 415 8.81 9.78 13.09
C VAL A 415 9.02 11.28 13.22
N SER A 416 9.99 11.79 12.48
CA SER A 416 10.20 13.20 12.18
C SER A 416 9.99 13.44 10.70
N TYR A 417 9.23 14.47 10.35
CA TYR A 417 8.96 14.82 8.95
C TYR A 417 9.64 16.13 8.57
N LEU A 418 10.25 16.14 7.37
CA LEU A 418 10.71 17.35 6.71
C LEU A 418 10.04 17.46 5.34
N VAL A 419 9.51 18.63 5.02
CA VAL A 419 9.08 18.98 3.66
C VAL A 419 10.17 19.84 3.04
N VAL A 420 10.68 19.40 1.90
CA VAL A 420 11.71 20.10 1.13
C VAL A 420 11.22 20.32 -0.29
N LYS A 421 11.91 21.16 -1.08
CA LYS A 421 11.65 21.23 -2.54
C LYS A 421 11.94 19.88 -3.18
N SER A 422 11.17 19.49 -4.20
CA SER A 422 11.37 18.21 -4.89
C SER A 422 12.77 18.08 -5.50
N SER A 423 13.39 19.19 -5.92
CA SER A 423 14.77 19.23 -6.40
C SER A 423 15.82 18.84 -5.34
N ASP A 424 15.49 19.00 -4.07
CA ASP A 424 16.40 18.73 -2.96
C ASP A 424 16.15 17.36 -2.30
N LYS A 425 15.13 16.61 -2.75
CA LYS A 425 14.69 15.33 -2.16
C LYS A 425 15.84 14.32 -2.03
N GLU A 426 16.44 13.95 -3.15
CA GLU A 426 17.49 12.91 -3.15
C GLU A 426 18.69 13.30 -2.31
N LYS A 427 19.10 14.56 -2.39
CA LYS A 427 20.20 15.10 -1.58
C LYS A 427 19.82 15.06 -0.10
N SER A 428 18.61 15.44 0.28
CA SER A 428 18.13 15.39 1.67
C SER A 428 18.17 13.97 2.23
N VAL A 429 17.62 12.99 1.49
CA VAL A 429 17.63 11.58 1.91
C VAL A 429 19.07 11.09 2.10
N ARG A 430 19.96 11.35 1.14
CA ARG A 430 21.35 10.90 1.18
C ARG A 430 22.12 11.49 2.36
N GLU A 431 21.98 12.79 2.59
CA GLU A 431 22.75 13.46 3.63
C GLU A 431 22.24 13.13 5.05
N ILE A 432 20.91 12.98 5.21
CA ILE A 432 20.35 12.48 6.47
C ILE A 432 20.77 11.01 6.68
N TYR A 433 20.69 10.16 5.65
CA TYR A 433 21.16 8.78 5.72
C TYR A 433 22.63 8.72 6.15
N ASN A 434 23.50 9.48 5.51
CA ASN A 434 24.93 9.54 5.85
C ASN A 434 25.17 9.97 7.30
N ALA A 435 24.41 10.96 7.76
CA ALA A 435 24.50 11.43 9.13
C ALA A 435 24.20 10.32 10.16
N PHE A 436 23.31 9.38 9.87
CA PHE A 436 22.94 8.33 10.85
C PHE A 436 23.59 6.98 10.57
N PHE A 437 23.91 6.62 9.35
CA PHE A 437 24.32 5.26 8.99
C PHE A 437 25.75 5.14 8.49
N THR A 438 26.36 6.23 8.01
CA THR A 438 27.77 6.24 7.62
C THR A 438 28.64 6.70 8.81
N LYS A 439 29.81 6.09 8.98
CA LYS A 439 30.75 6.43 10.06
C LYS A 439 31.47 7.73 9.76
#